data_17f709b49d371b798dd4f0e061871364
#
_entry.id   17f709b49d371b798dd4f0e061871364
#
_cell.length_a   1.000
_cell.length_b   1.000
_cell.length_c   1.000
_cell.angle_alpha   90.00
_cell.angle_beta   90.00
_cell.angle_gamma   90.00
#
_symmetry.space_group_name_H-M   'P 1'
#
loop_
_entity.id
_entity.type
_entity.pdbx_description
1 polymer ?
#
loop_
_entity_poly.entity_id
_entity_poly.type
_entity_poly.pdbx_seq_one_letter_code
_entity_poly.pdbx_strand_id
1 'polypeptide(L)'
;YLIISQNDGCLKSKVLNNVDSARDNFEQIIYSHIFSDVSIEKLAEKSNRSLTSFKKEFKRHFFMPPHRWFIQQRLMQSRLLLISTSKSISEIGNECTFPNTSHFIKLFKKQYGTTPAIYRNTHCGGLVAGVQSVTSPMSGGYSGVDTGVESIAL
;
A
#
# COMPACT_ATOMS: atom_id res chain seq x y z
N TYR A 1 4.18 40.27 1.47
CA TYR A 1 3.54 41.14 0.47
C TYR A 1 4.59 41.58 -0.54
N LEU A 2 4.60 40.96 -1.70
CA LEU A 2 5.45 41.32 -2.82
C LEU A 2 4.61 42.08 -3.84
N ILE A 3 4.91 43.34 -3.97
CA ILE A 3 4.36 44.21 -5.02
C ILE A 3 5.04 43.81 -6.33
N ILE A 4 4.26 43.19 -7.23
CA ILE A 4 4.74 42.85 -8.57
C ILE A 4 4.44 44.03 -9.47
N SER A 5 5.53 44.61 -9.96
CA SER A 5 5.52 45.70 -10.93
C SER A 5 4.79 45.27 -12.21
N GLN A 6 3.79 46.06 -12.58
CA GLN A 6 3.00 45.90 -13.80
C GLN A 6 3.88 46.24 -15.01
N ASN A 7 4.34 45.25 -15.78
CA ASN A 7 4.46 45.34 -17.24
C ASN A 7 4.88 44.05 -17.98
N ASP A 8 5.00 42.90 -17.30
CA ASP A 8 5.30 41.60 -18.00
C ASP A 8 4.24 40.52 -17.71
N GLY A 9 3.04 40.94 -17.29
CA GLY A 9 2.03 40.05 -16.74
C GLY A 9 1.38 39.08 -17.74
N CYS A 10 1.34 39.40 -19.02
CA CYS A 10 0.55 38.63 -19.98
C CYS A 10 1.27 37.33 -20.45
N LEU A 11 2.59 37.37 -20.61
CA LEU A 11 3.34 36.19 -21.04
C LEU A 11 3.64 35.25 -19.87
N LYS A 12 3.95 35.79 -18.69
CA LYS A 12 4.20 34.95 -17.49
C LYS A 12 2.92 34.27 -17.00
N SER A 13 1.77 34.96 -17.02
CA SER A 13 0.51 34.33 -16.63
C SER A 13 0.06 33.23 -17.61
N LYS A 14 0.25 33.42 -18.91
CA LYS A 14 -0.03 32.37 -19.93
C LYS A 14 0.90 31.17 -19.79
N VAL A 15 2.16 31.39 -19.48
CA VAL A 15 3.14 30.29 -19.26
C VAL A 15 2.83 29.54 -17.97
N LEU A 16 2.52 30.23 -16.89
CA LEU A 16 2.15 29.63 -15.62
C LEU A 16 0.84 28.84 -15.73
N ASN A 17 -0.20 29.41 -16.35
CA ASN A 17 -1.47 28.70 -16.55
C ASN A 17 -1.31 27.48 -17.47
N ASN A 18 -0.43 27.52 -18.47
CA ASN A 18 -0.15 26.39 -19.33
C ASN A 18 0.65 25.29 -18.62
N VAL A 19 1.55 25.65 -17.70
CA VAL A 19 2.33 24.70 -16.90
C VAL A 19 1.43 24.01 -15.88
N ASP A 20 0.56 24.75 -15.22
CA ASP A 20 -0.40 24.19 -14.25
C ASP A 20 -1.42 23.29 -14.95
N SER A 21 -1.98 23.71 -16.09
CA SER A 21 -2.91 22.89 -16.88
C SER A 21 -2.26 21.61 -17.42
N ALA A 22 -1.01 21.66 -17.87
CA ALA A 22 -0.28 20.48 -18.33
C ALA A 22 0.09 19.54 -17.17
N ARG A 23 0.34 20.08 -15.99
CA ARG A 23 0.58 19.34 -14.76
C ARG A 23 -0.68 18.62 -14.29
N ASP A 24 -1.78 19.34 -14.21
CA ASP A 24 -3.09 18.81 -13.83
C ASP A 24 -3.51 17.68 -14.78
N ASN A 25 -3.30 17.84 -16.08
CA ASN A 25 -3.57 16.80 -17.07
C ASN A 25 -2.69 15.55 -16.87
N PHE A 26 -1.40 15.71 -16.57
CA PHE A 26 -0.50 14.58 -16.31
C PHE A 26 -0.91 13.80 -15.06
N GLU A 27 -1.16 14.47 -13.96
CA GLU A 27 -1.59 13.85 -12.71
C GLU A 27 -2.96 13.18 -12.87
N GLN A 28 -3.90 13.82 -13.57
CA GLN A 28 -5.23 13.26 -13.83
C GLN A 28 -5.17 11.97 -14.65
N ILE A 29 -4.29 11.89 -15.66
CA ILE A 29 -4.04 10.65 -16.41
C ILE A 29 -3.53 9.55 -15.47
N ILE A 30 -2.62 9.86 -14.55
CA ILE A 30 -2.07 8.89 -13.62
C ILE A 30 -3.16 8.38 -12.65
N TYR A 31 -3.89 9.30 -12.01
CA TYR A 31 -4.93 8.93 -11.03
C TYR A 31 -6.07 8.10 -11.65
N SER A 32 -6.49 8.41 -12.87
CA SER A 32 -7.54 7.64 -13.56
C SER A 32 -7.15 6.21 -13.92
N HIS A 33 -5.85 5.86 -13.84
CA HIS A 33 -5.35 4.54 -14.24
C HIS A 33 -4.71 3.74 -13.08
N ILE A 34 -4.87 4.15 -11.83
CA ILE A 34 -4.28 3.44 -10.67
C ILE A 34 -4.72 1.98 -10.60
N PHE A 35 -6.02 1.73 -10.81
CA PHE A 35 -6.64 0.41 -10.71
C PHE A 35 -6.92 -0.22 -12.07
N SER A 36 -6.26 0.26 -13.12
CA SER A 36 -6.35 -0.33 -14.45
C SER A 36 -5.10 -1.18 -14.74
N ASP A 37 -5.27 -2.19 -15.58
CA ASP A 37 -4.16 -3.02 -16.08
C ASP A 37 -3.45 -2.36 -17.26
N VAL A 38 -3.07 -1.10 -17.07
CA VAL A 38 -2.36 -0.31 -18.08
C VAL A 38 -0.87 -0.28 -17.75
N SER A 39 -0.06 -0.64 -18.74
CA SER A 39 1.41 -0.62 -18.57
C SER A 39 1.96 0.81 -18.51
N ILE A 40 3.15 0.96 -17.94
CA ILE A 40 3.83 2.26 -17.84
C ILE A 40 4.11 2.85 -19.23
N GLU A 41 4.39 2.02 -20.23
CA GLU A 41 4.59 2.40 -21.62
C GLU A 41 3.32 3.04 -22.21
N LYS A 42 2.17 2.41 -22.02
CA LYS A 42 0.88 2.96 -22.46
C LYS A 42 0.51 4.26 -21.74
N LEU A 43 0.89 4.42 -20.47
CA LEU A 43 0.71 5.68 -19.76
C LEU A 43 1.61 6.79 -20.31
N ALA A 44 2.83 6.46 -20.72
CA ALA A 44 3.73 7.39 -21.39
C ALA A 44 3.12 7.86 -22.72
N GLU A 45 2.61 6.94 -23.54
CA GLU A 45 1.90 7.25 -24.80
C GLU A 45 0.68 8.17 -24.56
N LYS A 46 -0.20 7.81 -23.62
CA LYS A 46 -1.39 8.61 -23.26
C LYS A 46 -1.04 10.02 -22.78
N SER A 47 0.12 10.21 -22.21
CA SER A 47 0.62 11.51 -21.78
C SER A 47 1.46 12.23 -22.84
N ASN A 48 1.49 11.70 -24.10
CA ASN A 48 2.30 12.20 -25.22
C ASN A 48 3.79 12.35 -24.86
N ARG A 49 4.36 11.37 -24.15
CA ARG A 49 5.77 11.38 -23.71
C ARG A 49 6.48 10.10 -24.07
N SER A 50 7.78 10.19 -24.31
CA SER A 50 8.63 9.01 -24.35
C SER A 50 8.68 8.37 -22.96
N LEU A 51 8.93 7.06 -22.87
CA LEU A 51 9.03 6.34 -21.59
C LEU A 51 10.06 6.96 -20.65
N THR A 52 11.19 7.39 -21.16
CA THR A 52 12.25 8.06 -20.39
C THR A 52 11.79 9.40 -19.84
N SER A 53 11.15 10.23 -20.67
CA SER A 53 10.59 11.52 -20.27
C SER A 53 9.48 11.34 -19.25
N PHE A 54 8.58 10.37 -19.46
CA PHE A 54 7.53 10.02 -18.53
C PHE A 54 8.07 9.62 -17.14
N LYS A 55 9.05 8.72 -17.07
CA LYS A 55 9.67 8.31 -15.79
C LYS A 55 10.33 9.48 -15.06
N LYS A 56 10.99 10.38 -15.78
CA LYS A 56 11.61 11.59 -15.21
C LYS A 56 10.55 12.54 -14.66
N GLU A 57 9.52 12.82 -15.44
CA GLU A 57 8.41 13.68 -15.05
C GLU A 57 7.66 13.09 -13.85
N PHE A 58 7.34 11.79 -13.90
CA PHE A 58 6.68 11.09 -12.82
C PHE A 58 7.45 11.19 -11.51
N LYS A 59 8.78 10.97 -11.54
CA LYS A 59 9.62 11.09 -10.35
C LYS A 59 9.64 12.52 -9.81
N ARG A 60 9.52 13.52 -10.66
CA ARG A 60 9.45 14.93 -10.27
C ARG A 60 8.15 15.25 -9.52
N HIS A 61 7.01 14.69 -9.95
CA HIS A 61 5.69 14.91 -9.35
C HIS A 61 5.46 14.07 -8.10
N PHE A 62 5.80 12.78 -8.16
CA PHE A 62 5.49 11.80 -7.11
C PHE A 62 6.67 11.40 -6.24
N PHE A 63 7.87 11.96 -6.45
CA PHE A 63 9.11 11.72 -5.71
C PHE A 63 9.57 10.26 -5.66
N MET A 64 8.99 9.39 -6.49
CA MET A 64 9.34 7.97 -6.58
C MET A 64 9.09 7.41 -7.98
N PRO A 65 9.68 6.24 -8.33
CA PRO A 65 9.46 5.59 -9.62
C PRO A 65 7.99 5.15 -9.80
N PRO A 66 7.44 5.18 -11.04
CA PRO A 66 6.04 4.84 -11.32
C PRO A 66 5.60 3.49 -10.75
N HIS A 67 6.32 2.42 -11.06
CA HIS A 67 5.97 1.06 -10.61
C HIS A 67 5.82 0.96 -9.08
N ARG A 68 6.73 1.58 -8.32
CA ARG A 68 6.68 1.57 -6.86
C ARG A 68 5.48 2.35 -6.34
N TRP A 69 5.18 3.49 -6.95
CA TRP A 69 4.05 4.33 -6.60
C TRP A 69 2.72 3.62 -6.83
N PHE A 70 2.52 3.01 -8.00
CA PHE A 70 1.29 2.25 -8.31
C PHE A 70 1.07 1.10 -7.33
N ILE A 71 2.11 0.33 -7.02
CA ILE A 71 2.02 -0.73 -6.00
C ILE A 71 1.60 -0.16 -4.64
N GLN A 72 2.16 0.97 -4.24
CA GLN A 72 1.83 1.60 -2.96
C GLN A 72 0.37 2.06 -2.91
N GLN A 73 -0.15 2.68 -3.98
CA GLN A 73 -1.55 3.09 -4.06
C GLN A 73 -2.50 1.87 -4.02
N ARG A 74 -2.20 0.82 -4.75
CA ARG A 74 -2.97 -0.43 -4.74
C ARG A 74 -2.97 -1.11 -3.37
N LEU A 75 -1.85 -1.12 -2.67
CA LEU A 75 -1.76 -1.63 -1.30
C LEU A 75 -2.54 -0.77 -0.31
N MET A 76 -2.55 0.54 -0.46
CA MET A 76 -3.34 1.45 0.38
C MET A 76 -4.84 1.21 0.20
N GLN A 77 -5.30 1.06 -1.03
CA GLN A 77 -6.69 0.69 -1.32
C GLN A 77 -7.05 -0.69 -0.76
N SER A 78 -6.18 -1.69 -0.95
CA SER A 78 -6.42 -3.03 -0.41
C SER A 78 -6.55 -3.04 1.12
N ARG A 79 -5.79 -2.20 1.81
CA ARG A 79 -5.91 -2.02 3.26
C ARG A 79 -7.29 -1.48 3.66
N LEU A 80 -7.83 -0.52 2.92
CA LEU A 80 -9.18 0.00 3.17
C LEU A 80 -10.23 -1.08 2.92
N LEU A 81 -10.16 -1.82 1.81
CA LEU A 81 -11.08 -2.90 1.50
C LEU A 81 -11.04 -4.04 2.52
N LEU A 82 -9.88 -4.33 3.11
CA LEU A 82 -9.74 -5.35 4.16
C LEU A 82 -10.57 -5.04 5.40
N ILE A 83 -10.68 -3.78 5.81
CA ILE A 83 -11.40 -3.36 7.01
C ILE A 83 -12.84 -2.95 6.74
N SER A 84 -13.18 -2.55 5.51
CA SER A 84 -14.50 -2.04 5.16
C SER A 84 -15.41 -3.07 4.48
N THR A 85 -14.87 -4.23 4.07
CA THR A 85 -15.64 -5.25 3.35
C THR A 85 -15.36 -6.66 3.87
N SER A 86 -16.30 -7.58 3.61
CA SER A 86 -16.14 -9.01 3.87
C SER A 86 -15.54 -9.80 2.70
N LYS A 87 -15.07 -9.13 1.63
CA LYS A 87 -14.46 -9.77 0.46
C LYS A 87 -13.28 -10.66 0.87
N SER A 88 -13.09 -11.76 0.17
CA SER A 88 -11.92 -12.63 0.37
C SER A 88 -10.61 -11.91 0.04
N ILE A 89 -9.51 -12.41 0.56
CA ILE A 89 -8.17 -11.86 0.27
C ILE A 89 -7.85 -11.92 -1.23
N SER A 90 -8.31 -12.97 -1.90
CA SER A 90 -8.14 -13.14 -3.35
C SER A 90 -8.94 -12.10 -4.14
N GLU A 91 -10.20 -11.88 -3.80
CA GLU A 91 -11.05 -10.86 -4.44
C GLU A 91 -10.47 -9.46 -4.30
N ILE A 92 -9.99 -9.11 -3.10
CA ILE A 92 -9.34 -7.81 -2.87
C ILE A 92 -8.05 -7.68 -3.70
N GLY A 93 -7.23 -8.75 -3.76
CA GLY A 93 -6.05 -8.77 -4.61
C GLY A 93 -6.37 -8.50 -6.08
N ASN A 94 -7.38 -9.17 -6.61
CA ASN A 94 -7.84 -9.00 -7.99
C ASN A 94 -8.41 -7.58 -8.25
N GLU A 95 -9.24 -7.08 -7.35
CA GLU A 95 -9.82 -5.74 -7.45
C GLU A 95 -8.75 -4.64 -7.43
N CYS A 96 -7.69 -4.85 -6.65
CA CYS A 96 -6.53 -3.96 -6.63
C CYS A 96 -5.51 -4.24 -7.75
N THR A 97 -5.87 -5.04 -8.76
CA THR A 97 -5.06 -5.32 -9.95
C THR A 97 -3.69 -5.95 -9.65
N PHE A 98 -3.62 -6.83 -8.64
CA PHE A 98 -2.43 -7.65 -8.45
C PHE A 98 -2.48 -8.90 -9.33
N PRO A 99 -1.35 -9.31 -9.94
CA PRO A 99 -1.33 -10.42 -10.90
C PRO A 99 -1.71 -11.78 -10.29
N ASN A 100 -1.50 -11.94 -9.00
CA ASN A 100 -1.94 -13.11 -8.24
C ASN A 100 -1.96 -12.81 -6.73
N THR A 101 -2.74 -13.60 -6.01
CA THR A 101 -2.93 -13.45 -4.55
C THR A 101 -1.63 -13.62 -3.75
N SER A 102 -0.74 -14.54 -4.15
CA SER A 102 0.53 -14.76 -3.45
C SER A 102 1.45 -13.55 -3.55
N HIS A 103 1.50 -12.91 -4.72
CA HIS A 103 2.26 -11.68 -4.94
C HIS A 103 1.68 -10.53 -4.09
N PHE A 104 0.36 -10.39 -4.06
CA PHE A 104 -0.32 -9.43 -3.21
C PHE A 104 0.04 -9.62 -1.72
N ILE A 105 -0.10 -10.83 -1.18
CA ILE A 105 0.22 -11.15 0.22
C ILE A 105 1.67 -10.80 0.56
N LYS A 106 2.61 -11.16 -0.32
CA LYS A 106 4.04 -10.87 -0.15
C LYS A 106 4.32 -9.37 -0.08
N LEU A 107 3.74 -8.59 -1.00
CA LEU A 107 3.92 -7.14 -1.05
C LEU A 107 3.24 -6.45 0.14
N PHE A 108 2.05 -6.88 0.52
CA PHE A 108 1.32 -6.37 1.67
C PHE A 108 2.10 -6.61 2.98
N LYS A 109 2.61 -7.83 3.18
CA LYS A 109 3.45 -8.16 4.34
C LYS A 109 4.73 -7.32 4.37
N LYS A 110 5.37 -7.11 3.21
CA LYS A 110 6.55 -6.24 3.10
C LYS A 110 6.25 -4.79 3.49
N GLN A 111 5.09 -4.27 3.11
CA GLN A 111 4.70 -2.88 3.35
C GLN A 111 4.19 -2.63 4.78
N TYR A 112 3.40 -3.56 5.33
CA TYR A 112 2.70 -3.37 6.60
C TYR A 112 3.18 -4.29 7.73
N GLY A 113 4.19 -5.13 7.49
CA GLY A 113 4.77 -6.04 8.50
C GLY A 113 3.94 -7.28 8.80
N THR A 114 2.68 -7.35 8.32
CA THR A 114 1.74 -8.44 8.61
C THR A 114 0.99 -8.88 7.35
N THR A 115 0.41 -10.08 7.35
CA THR A 115 -0.38 -10.56 6.22
C THR A 115 -1.76 -9.88 6.17
N PRO A 116 -2.41 -9.81 4.98
CA PRO A 116 -3.75 -9.23 4.85
C PRO A 116 -4.79 -9.88 5.77
N ALA A 117 -4.72 -11.20 5.97
CA ALA A 117 -5.64 -11.93 6.83
C ALA A 117 -5.48 -11.53 8.31
N ILE A 118 -4.25 -11.50 8.81
CA ILE A 118 -3.96 -11.05 10.17
C ILE A 118 -4.35 -9.58 10.33
N TYR A 119 -4.03 -8.73 9.34
CA TYR A 119 -4.39 -7.32 9.36
C TYR A 119 -5.91 -7.13 9.50
N ARG A 120 -6.72 -7.88 8.74
CA ARG A 120 -8.18 -7.87 8.86
C ARG A 120 -8.62 -8.24 10.27
N ASN A 121 -8.15 -9.37 10.81
CA ASN A 121 -8.56 -9.86 12.12
C ASN A 121 -8.24 -8.88 13.24
N THR A 122 -7.11 -8.20 13.17
CA THR A 122 -6.71 -7.20 14.18
C THR A 122 -7.50 -5.89 14.10
N HIS A 123 -7.99 -5.52 12.92
CA HIS A 123 -8.68 -4.24 12.72
C HIS A 123 -10.22 -4.37 12.61
N CYS A 124 -10.74 -5.53 12.23
CA CYS A 124 -12.19 -5.82 12.26
C CYS A 124 -12.64 -6.44 13.58
N GLY A 125 -11.73 -6.96 14.41
CA GLY A 125 -12.03 -7.56 15.72
C GLY A 125 -12.46 -6.57 16.80
N GLY A 126 -12.43 -5.28 16.54
CA GLY A 126 -12.80 -4.24 17.51
C GLY A 126 -14.30 -4.01 17.69
N LEU A 127 -15.17 -4.69 16.93
CA LEU A 127 -16.64 -4.53 17.04
C LEU A 127 -17.36 -5.74 17.64
N VAL A 128 -16.64 -6.82 17.98
CA VAL A 128 -17.20 -8.00 18.66
C VAL A 128 -16.23 -8.50 19.74
N ALA A 129 -15.84 -7.67 20.68
CA ALA A 129 -15.14 -8.10 21.89
C ALA A 129 -16.02 -7.92 23.11
N GLY A 130 -17.12 -8.68 23.14
CA GLY A 130 -17.79 -9.06 24.36
C GLY A 130 -17.77 -10.58 24.40
N VAL A 131 -17.16 -11.13 25.47
CA VAL A 131 -17.16 -12.54 25.87
C VAL A 131 -16.18 -13.44 25.10
N GLN A 132 -14.98 -13.56 25.60
CA GLN A 132 -14.23 -14.81 25.50
C GLN A 132 -13.71 -15.17 26.89
N SER A 133 -14.41 -16.10 27.48
CA SER A 133 -14.01 -16.86 28.65
C SER A 133 -12.63 -17.48 28.45
N VAL A 134 -11.73 -17.15 29.34
CA VAL A 134 -10.49 -17.89 29.59
C VAL A 134 -10.86 -19.29 30.11
N THR A 135 -10.81 -20.28 29.24
CA THR A 135 -10.67 -21.66 29.70
C THR A 135 -9.20 -22.02 29.62
N SER A 136 -8.54 -21.90 30.75
CA SER A 136 -7.30 -22.60 31.03
C SER A 136 -7.58 -24.10 31.03
N PRO A 137 -6.82 -24.95 30.36
CA PRO A 137 -6.84 -26.36 30.68
C PRO A 137 -5.98 -26.58 31.94
N MET A 138 -6.70 -26.93 32.98
CA MET A 138 -6.14 -27.49 34.19
C MET A 138 -5.36 -28.77 33.90
N SER A 139 -4.13 -28.80 34.49
CA SER A 139 -3.57 -29.90 35.24
C SER A 139 -3.83 -31.32 34.72
N GLY A 140 -2.82 -31.88 34.18
CA GLY A 140 -2.60 -33.32 34.15
C GLY A 140 -1.30 -33.59 34.90
N GLY A 141 -1.45 -34.01 36.14
CA GLY A 141 -0.33 -34.44 36.95
C GLY A 141 0.29 -35.73 36.43
N TYR A 142 1.60 -35.80 36.56
CA TYR A 142 2.30 -37.09 36.64
C TYR A 142 3.20 -37.06 37.87
N SER A 143 2.75 -37.84 38.83
CA SER A 143 3.56 -38.38 39.92
C SER A 143 4.52 -39.44 39.38
N GLY A 144 5.64 -39.57 39.99
CA GLY A 144 6.48 -40.78 39.89
C GLY A 144 7.96 -40.42 39.96
N VAL A 145 8.49 -40.34 41.17
CA VAL A 145 9.51 -41.21 41.77
C VAL A 145 10.77 -41.43 40.89
N ASP A 146 11.92 -41.22 41.31
CA ASP A 146 12.69 -41.48 42.53
C ASP A 146 14.16 -41.61 42.14
N THR A 147 14.98 -41.21 43.02
CA THR A 147 16.34 -41.71 43.30
C THR A 147 17.48 -41.52 42.33
N GLY A 148 18.52 -40.96 42.86
CA GLY A 148 19.89 -41.18 42.41
C GLY A 148 20.87 -40.09 42.82
N VAL A 149 21.29 -40.12 44.07
CA VAL A 149 22.51 -39.58 44.63
C VAL A 149 23.71 -39.88 43.73
N GLU A 150 24.60 -38.97 43.49
CA GLU A 150 25.93 -39.02 44.11
C GLU A 150 26.85 -37.90 43.65
N SER A 151 27.43 -37.28 44.62
CA SER A 151 28.66 -36.50 44.59
C SER A 151 29.74 -37.09 43.70
N ILE A 152 30.65 -36.30 43.20
CA ILE A 152 32.07 -36.21 43.61
C ILE A 152 32.73 -35.01 42.90
N ALA A 153 33.44 -34.29 43.74
CA ALA A 153 34.43 -33.27 43.50
C ALA A 153 35.59 -33.70 42.55
N LEU A 154 36.06 -32.77 41.77
CA LEU A 154 37.42 -32.24 41.77
C LEU A 154 37.52 -31.08 40.79
#